data_9f0432df89f8f1213538f57ccaa46d92
#
_entry.id   9f0432df89f8f1213538f57ccaa46d92
#
_cell.length_a   1.000
_cell.length_b   1.000
_cell.length_c   1.000
_cell.angle_alpha   90.00
_cell.angle_beta   90.00
_cell.angle_gamma   90.00
#
_symmetry.space_group_name_H-M   'P 1'
#
loop_
_entity.id
_entity.type
_entity.pdbx_description
1 polymer ?
#
loop_
_entity_poly.entity_id
_entity_poly.type
_entity_poly.pdbx_seq_one_letter_code
_entity_poly.pdbx_strand_id
1 'polypeptide(L)'
;MKALGMIELYGYLEAVEALDSALKAANVSSLGATKVGGGLVTVMVEGDVGAVKASMDAAASAAERVGEVISVHVIPRPHESVGEMLKPSTPPAPEKSLESDLEPKP
;
A
#
# COMPACT_ATOMS: atom_id res chain seq x y z
N MET A 1 -4.93 4.29 15.72
CA MET A 1 -4.26 3.82 14.49
C MET A 1 -2.78 4.13 14.54
N LYS A 2 -1.93 3.25 14.05
CA LYS A 2 -0.50 3.48 13.96
C LYS A 2 -0.18 4.55 12.92
N ALA A 3 1.08 4.99 12.87
CA ALA A 3 1.51 5.94 11.85
C ALA A 3 1.32 5.35 10.46
N LEU A 4 1.02 6.20 9.50
CA LEU A 4 0.72 5.83 8.12
C LEU A 4 1.78 6.42 7.19
N GLY A 5 2.33 5.60 6.32
CA GLY A 5 3.23 6.04 5.26
C GLY A 5 2.58 5.83 3.91
N MET A 6 2.70 6.82 3.05
CA MET A 6 2.12 6.78 1.70
C MET A 6 3.17 7.22 0.70
N ILE A 7 3.28 6.50 -0.39
CA ILE A 7 4.14 6.89 -1.51
C ILE A 7 3.38 6.73 -2.81
N GLU A 8 3.37 7.78 -3.61
CA GLU A 8 2.76 7.79 -4.94
C GLU A 8 3.82 7.74 -6.02
N LEU A 9 3.62 6.87 -6.99
CA LEU A 9 4.57 6.62 -8.04
C LEU A 9 3.84 6.44 -9.38
N TYR A 10 4.59 6.61 -10.47
CA TYR A 10 4.12 6.15 -11.77
C TYR A 10 4.63 4.74 -12.01
N GLY A 11 3.69 3.86 -12.36
CA GLY A 11 4.02 2.53 -12.79
C GLY A 11 3.98 1.49 -11.68
N TYR A 12 3.62 0.29 -12.08
CA TYR A 12 3.48 -0.84 -11.16
C TYR A 12 4.84 -1.37 -10.70
N LEU A 13 5.83 -1.38 -11.58
CA LEU A 13 7.18 -1.84 -11.22
C LEU A 13 7.78 -0.99 -10.11
N GLU A 14 7.65 0.33 -10.23
CA GLU A 14 8.12 1.27 -9.22
C GLU A 14 7.41 1.05 -7.89
N ALA A 15 6.12 0.75 -7.94
CA ALA A 15 5.33 0.48 -6.75
C ALA A 15 5.78 -0.81 -6.05
N VAL A 16 6.07 -1.85 -6.81
CA VAL A 16 6.59 -3.12 -6.25
C VAL A 16 7.94 -2.91 -5.59
N GLU A 17 8.84 -2.18 -6.24
CA GLU A 17 10.16 -1.86 -5.68
C GLU A 17 10.04 -1.04 -4.39
N ALA A 18 9.15 -0.06 -4.39
CA ALA A 18 8.91 0.77 -3.21
C ALA A 18 8.40 -0.07 -2.04
N LEU A 19 7.40 -0.90 -2.28
CA LEU A 19 6.82 -1.73 -1.23
C LEU A 19 7.82 -2.75 -0.69
N ASP A 20 8.53 -3.43 -1.57
CA ASP A 20 9.54 -4.40 -1.18
C ASP A 20 10.60 -3.76 -0.29
N SER A 21 11.14 -2.62 -0.71
CA SER A 21 12.14 -1.88 0.07
C SER A 21 11.61 -1.38 1.40
N ALA A 22 10.37 -0.90 1.42
CA ALA A 22 9.75 -0.45 2.67
C ALA A 22 9.66 -1.59 3.69
N LEU A 23 9.18 -2.74 3.25
CA LEU A 23 8.99 -3.90 4.13
C LEU A 23 10.32 -4.50 4.60
N LYS A 24 11.37 -4.41 3.81
CA LYS A 24 12.69 -4.89 4.17
C LYS A 24 13.44 -3.93 5.10
N ALA A 25 13.16 -2.65 5.01
CA ALA A 25 13.92 -1.62 5.73
C ALA A 25 13.50 -1.45 7.18
N ALA A 26 12.25 -1.71 7.52
CA ALA A 26 11.72 -1.45 8.85
C ALA A 26 10.52 -2.34 9.16
N ASN A 27 10.18 -2.40 10.44
CA ASN A 27 9.03 -3.20 10.89
C ASN A 27 7.72 -2.46 10.65
N VAL A 28 7.24 -2.53 9.42
CA VAL A 28 5.97 -1.96 9.01
C VAL A 28 5.10 -3.03 8.35
N SER A 29 3.80 -2.80 8.33
CA SER A 29 2.84 -3.67 7.67
C SER A 29 2.34 -3.00 6.39
N SER A 30 2.17 -3.78 5.34
CA SER A 30 1.60 -3.28 4.09
C SER A 30 0.09 -3.09 4.22
N LEU A 31 -0.40 -1.95 3.77
CA LEU A 31 -1.82 -1.70 3.58
C LEU A 31 -2.21 -1.86 2.10
N GLY A 32 -1.28 -2.30 1.28
CA GLY A 32 -1.51 -2.58 -0.12
C GLY A 32 -1.14 -1.45 -1.07
N ALA A 33 -1.44 -1.68 -2.32
CA ALA A 33 -1.22 -0.72 -3.39
C ALA A 33 -2.53 -0.47 -4.11
N THR A 34 -2.82 0.79 -4.39
CA THR A 34 -4.03 1.19 -5.08
C THR A 34 -3.67 1.87 -6.40
N LYS A 35 -4.23 1.38 -7.49
CA LYS A 35 -4.11 2.02 -8.80
C LYS A 35 -5.13 3.14 -8.87
N VAL A 36 -4.64 4.36 -9.02
CA VAL A 36 -5.52 5.54 -9.01
C VAL A 36 -5.99 5.91 -10.41
N GLY A 37 -5.27 5.51 -11.43
CA GLY A 37 -5.54 5.85 -12.83
C GLY A 37 -4.40 6.65 -13.41
N GLY A 38 -4.30 6.68 -14.76
CA GLY A 38 -3.24 7.41 -15.43
C GLY A 38 -1.83 6.90 -15.15
N GLY A 39 -1.70 5.65 -14.72
CA GLY A 39 -0.41 5.08 -14.35
C GLY A 39 0.03 5.34 -12.92
N LEU A 40 -0.74 6.12 -12.15
CA LEU A 40 -0.44 6.40 -10.75
C LEU A 40 -0.79 5.21 -9.84
N VAL A 41 0.13 4.89 -8.95
CA VAL A 41 -0.06 3.86 -7.94
C VAL A 41 0.31 4.44 -6.59
N THR A 42 -0.56 4.22 -5.61
CA THR A 42 -0.29 4.62 -4.22
C THR A 42 -0.01 3.37 -3.40
N VAL A 43 1.13 3.36 -2.73
CA VAL A 43 1.52 2.29 -1.80
C VAL A 43 1.44 2.82 -0.38
N MET A 44 0.84 2.04 0.50
CA MET A 44 0.66 2.44 1.90
C MET A 44 1.19 1.40 2.85
N VAL A 45 1.78 1.88 3.93
CA VAL A 45 2.25 1.04 5.04
C VAL A 45 1.85 1.67 6.37
N GLU A 46 1.81 0.86 7.42
CA GLU A 46 1.59 1.36 8.77
C GLU A 46 2.57 0.73 9.76
N GLY A 47 2.80 1.42 10.86
CA GLY A 47 3.68 0.97 11.91
C GLY A 47 4.00 2.11 12.87
N ASP A 48 5.01 1.92 13.70
CA ASP A 48 5.50 2.99 14.55
C ASP A 48 6.09 4.11 13.69
N VAL A 49 6.00 5.35 14.15
CA VAL A 49 6.38 6.51 13.33
C VAL A 49 7.83 6.46 12.84
N GLY A 50 8.75 6.02 13.69
CA GLY A 50 10.15 5.89 13.27
C GLY A 50 10.35 4.84 12.20
N ALA A 51 9.66 3.71 12.33
CA ALA A 51 9.70 2.64 11.34
C ALA A 51 9.09 3.09 10.02
N VAL A 52 7.97 3.81 10.07
CA VAL A 52 7.31 4.33 8.86
C VAL A 52 8.21 5.33 8.14
N LYS A 53 8.84 6.24 8.87
CA LYS A 53 9.79 7.19 8.25
C LYS A 53 10.95 6.47 7.57
N ALA A 54 11.56 5.50 8.24
CA ALA A 54 12.66 4.72 7.66
C ALA A 54 12.21 3.94 6.43
N SER A 55 11.02 3.33 6.49
CA SER A 55 10.47 2.58 5.37
C SER A 55 10.18 3.47 4.16
N MET A 56 9.67 4.68 4.38
CA MET A 56 9.37 5.61 3.29
C MET A 56 10.65 6.14 2.65
N ASP A 57 11.68 6.41 3.43
CA ASP A 57 12.98 6.82 2.89
C ASP A 57 13.57 5.72 1.99
N ALA A 58 13.52 4.47 2.45
CA ALA A 58 14.00 3.34 1.67
C ALA A 58 13.17 3.13 0.41
N ALA A 59 11.85 3.24 0.52
CA ALA A 59 10.94 3.08 -0.61
C ALA A 59 11.20 4.13 -1.69
N ALA A 60 11.33 5.39 -1.31
CA ALA A 60 11.59 6.48 -2.24
C ALA A 60 12.93 6.28 -2.94
N SER A 61 13.96 5.93 -2.18
CA SER A 61 15.31 5.72 -2.72
C SER A 61 15.35 4.56 -3.72
N ALA A 62 14.67 3.47 -3.41
CA ALA A 62 14.61 2.31 -4.31
C ALA A 62 13.81 2.61 -5.58
N ALA A 63 12.66 3.27 -5.42
CA ALA A 63 11.78 3.58 -6.55
C ALA A 63 12.42 4.58 -7.51
N GLU A 64 13.14 5.57 -6.99
CA GLU A 64 13.84 6.56 -7.82
C GLU A 64 14.87 5.96 -8.75
N ARG A 65 15.41 4.79 -8.41
CA ARG A 65 16.37 4.10 -9.26
C ARG A 65 15.73 3.46 -10.49
N VAL A 66 14.44 3.22 -10.47
CA VAL A 66 13.73 2.54 -11.56
C VAL A 66 12.66 3.41 -12.22
N GLY A 67 12.34 4.55 -11.64
CA GLY A 67 11.32 5.42 -12.19
C GLY A 67 11.15 6.71 -11.41
N GLU A 68 9.96 7.28 -11.47
CA GLU A 68 9.65 8.57 -10.87
C GLU A 68 8.76 8.42 -9.65
N VAL A 69 9.19 9.03 -8.55
CA VAL A 69 8.39 9.18 -7.33
C VAL A 69 7.68 10.52 -7.38
N ILE A 70 6.37 10.50 -7.23
CA ILE A 70 5.54 11.70 -7.30
C ILE A 70 5.47 12.38 -5.94
N SER A 71 5.17 11.62 -4.89
CA SER A 71 5.09 12.18 -3.54
C SER A 71 5.33 11.12 -2.49
N VAL A 72 5.80 11.54 -1.34
CA VAL A 72 5.97 10.71 -0.15
C VAL A 72 5.38 11.46 1.03
N HIS A 73 4.57 10.78 1.81
CA HIS A 73 3.90 11.42 2.95
C HIS A 73 3.86 10.49 4.15
N VAL A 74 4.10 11.06 5.33
CA VAL A 74 3.99 10.34 6.60
C VAL A 74 2.99 11.06 7.47
N ILE A 75 2.00 10.32 7.96
CA ILE A 75 1.02 10.83 8.92
C ILE A 75 1.31 10.17 10.26
N PRO A 76 1.94 10.91 11.22
CA PRO A 76 2.38 10.28 12.47
C PRO A 76 1.23 9.77 13.34
N ARG A 77 0.12 10.47 13.35
CA ARG A 77 -1.04 10.13 14.17
C ARG A 77 -2.34 10.33 13.39
N PRO A 78 -2.70 9.39 12.51
CA PRO A 78 -3.97 9.49 11.80
C PRO A 78 -5.13 9.44 12.79
N HIS A 79 -6.17 10.20 12.48
CA HIS A 79 -7.43 10.10 13.23
C HIS A 79 -8.02 8.70 13.03
N GLU A 80 -8.72 8.18 14.02
CA GLU A 80 -9.32 6.84 13.96
C GLU A 80 -10.20 6.63 12.71
N SER A 81 -10.91 7.68 12.31
CA SER A 81 -11.76 7.64 11.12
C SER A 81 -11.01 7.35 9.82
N VAL A 82 -9.70 7.60 9.78
CA VAL A 82 -8.87 7.29 8.61
C VAL A 82 -8.80 5.78 8.39
N GLY A 83 -8.77 5.01 9.46
CA GLY A 83 -8.79 3.55 9.38
C GLY A 83 -10.01 3.02 8.65
N GLU A 84 -11.18 3.63 8.85
CA GLU A 84 -12.41 3.25 8.17
C GLU A 84 -12.32 3.50 6.66
N MET A 85 -11.73 4.64 6.27
CA MET A 85 -11.55 4.98 4.88
C MET A 85 -10.63 4.00 4.15
N LEU A 86 -9.66 3.46 4.85
CA LEU A 86 -8.65 2.56 4.27
C LEU A 86 -9.08 1.10 4.26
N LYS A 87 -10.20 0.76 4.89
CA LYS A 87 -10.72 -0.60 4.81
C LYS A 87 -11.16 -0.91 3.39
N PRO A 88 -10.78 -2.06 2.84
CA PRO A 88 -11.25 -2.43 1.51
C PRO A 88 -12.76 -2.53 1.54
N SER A 89 -13.42 -1.95 0.53
CA SER A 89 -14.84 -2.14 0.35
C SER A 89 -15.04 -3.57 -0.12
N THR A 90 -15.61 -4.40 0.73
CA THR A 90 -15.92 -5.77 0.37
C THR A 90 -17.33 -5.77 -0.19
N PRO A 91 -17.51 -6.03 -1.48
CA PRO A 91 -18.88 -6.19 -1.98
C PRO A 91 -19.51 -7.39 -1.30
N PRO A 92 -20.76 -7.27 -0.84
CA PRO A 92 -21.41 -8.40 -0.21
C PRO A 92 -21.59 -9.51 -1.22
N ALA A 93 -21.20 -10.69 -0.86
CA ALA A 93 -21.66 -11.96 -1.42
C ALA A 93 -21.18 -12.48 -2.78
N PRO A 94 -20.33 -11.84 -3.59
CA PRO A 94 -19.88 -12.54 -4.80
C PRO A 94 -18.95 -13.71 -4.54
N GLU A 95 -18.29 -13.72 -3.38
CA GLU A 95 -17.29 -14.74 -3.07
C GLU A 95 -17.87 -16.15 -3.03
N LYS A 96 -19.02 -16.32 -2.39
CA LYS A 96 -19.67 -17.62 -2.35
C LYS A 96 -20.13 -18.11 -3.71
N SER A 97 -20.67 -17.20 -4.50
CA SER A 97 -21.07 -17.53 -5.86
C SER A 97 -19.89 -17.87 -6.73
N LEU A 98 -18.81 -17.14 -6.57
CA LEU A 98 -17.58 -17.36 -7.32
C LEU A 98 -16.94 -18.69 -6.96
N GLU A 99 -16.91 -19.02 -5.68
CA GLU A 99 -16.39 -20.30 -5.22
C GLU A 99 -17.22 -21.47 -5.75
N SER A 100 -18.53 -21.31 -5.77
CA SER A 100 -19.41 -22.32 -6.33
C SER A 100 -19.17 -22.55 -7.81
N ASP A 101 -18.89 -21.48 -8.54
CA ASP A 101 -18.62 -21.56 -9.97
C ASP A 101 -17.25 -22.16 -10.27
N LEU A 102 -16.31 -22.00 -9.36
CA LEU A 102 -14.95 -22.52 -9.52
C LEU A 102 -14.79 -23.96 -9.05
N GLU A 103 -15.72 -24.47 -8.26
CA GLU A 103 -15.65 -25.84 -7.82
C GLU A 103 -15.91 -26.80 -8.98
N PRO A 104 -15.09 -27.85 -9.12
CA PRO A 104 -15.36 -28.84 -10.13
C PRO A 104 -16.68 -29.53 -9.80
N LYS A 105 -17.57 -29.53 -10.73
CA LYS A 105 -18.86 -30.19 -10.57
C LYS A 105 -18.70 -31.71 -10.83
N PRO A 106 -19.30 -32.49 -9.99
CA PRO A 106 -19.25 -33.94 -10.19
C PRO A 106 -19.91 -34.38 -11.51
#